data_c6d3bda5b2bcbfc2fb87873ed6cd6a88
#
_entry.id   c6d3bda5b2bcbfc2fb87873ed6cd6a88
#
_cell.length_a   1.000
_cell.length_b   1.000
_cell.length_c   1.000
_cell.angle_alpha   90.00
_cell.angle_beta   90.00
_cell.angle_gamma   90.00
#
_symmetry.space_group_name_H-M   'P 1'
#
loop_
_entity.id
_entity.type
_entity.pdbx_description
1 polymer ?
#
loop_
_entity_poly.entity_id
_entity_poly.type
_entity_poly.pdbx_seq_one_letter_code
_entity_poly.pdbx_strand_id
1 'polypeptide(L)'
;MDEKNPVAQLKARLNKDSNDIDAAIALGNIFYDQGNAGQSILYYRRALDINPDLAGVSTDLGTMYWRNDDISLAEQAFRDVISRDPGFGHAYVNLGLLLLRAKNDVREARAVWQKMLEVNPGHEVVTRARELLQETAAQVD
;
A
#
# COMPACT_ATOMS: atom_id res chain seq x y z
N MET A 1 -28.57 -17.69 -6.20
CA MET A 1 -27.56 -18.10 -5.22
C MET A 1 -26.39 -17.14 -5.19
N ASP A 2 -25.82 -16.84 -6.34
CA ASP A 2 -24.73 -15.87 -6.43
C ASP A 2 -25.16 -14.44 -6.19
N GLU A 3 -26.44 -14.17 -6.25
CA GLU A 3 -27.00 -12.83 -6.02
C GLU A 3 -26.67 -12.26 -4.65
N LYS A 4 -26.41 -13.13 -3.64
CA LYS A 4 -26.04 -12.71 -2.28
C LYS A 4 -24.56 -12.71 -2.03
N ASN A 5 -23.74 -13.16 -2.99
CA ASN A 5 -22.29 -13.19 -2.88
C ASN A 5 -21.72 -11.81 -3.22
N PRO A 6 -21.09 -11.11 -2.27
CA PRO A 6 -20.56 -9.76 -2.54
C PRO A 6 -19.58 -9.72 -3.71
N VAL A 7 -18.72 -10.71 -3.83
CA VAL A 7 -17.74 -10.78 -4.93
C VAL A 7 -18.46 -10.90 -6.27
N ALA A 8 -19.44 -11.79 -6.38
CA ALA A 8 -20.21 -11.97 -7.61
C ALA A 8 -20.97 -10.70 -8.00
N GLN A 9 -21.59 -10.03 -7.01
CA GLN A 9 -22.30 -8.77 -7.25
C GLN A 9 -21.37 -7.67 -7.74
N LEU A 10 -20.20 -7.52 -7.12
CA LEU A 10 -19.21 -6.51 -7.50
C LEU A 10 -18.62 -6.79 -8.88
N LYS A 11 -18.34 -8.05 -9.20
CA LYS A 11 -17.89 -8.44 -10.54
C LYS A 11 -18.94 -8.13 -11.59
N ALA A 12 -20.20 -8.38 -11.30
CA ALA A 12 -21.30 -8.04 -12.20
C ALA A 12 -21.39 -6.53 -12.45
N ARG A 13 -21.18 -5.71 -11.41
CA ARG A 13 -21.14 -4.25 -11.55
C ARG A 13 -20.00 -3.81 -12.47
N LEU A 14 -18.79 -4.38 -12.32
CA LEU A 14 -17.65 -4.07 -13.18
C LEU A 14 -17.86 -4.51 -14.62
N ASN A 15 -18.55 -5.64 -14.84
CA ASN A 15 -18.89 -6.11 -16.19
C ASN A 15 -19.88 -5.16 -16.86
N LYS A 16 -20.78 -4.59 -16.11
CA LYS A 16 -21.77 -3.63 -16.61
C LYS A 16 -21.15 -2.25 -16.85
N ASP A 17 -20.28 -1.81 -15.95
CA ASP A 17 -19.57 -0.53 -16.02
C ASP A 17 -18.10 -0.73 -15.63
N SER A 18 -17.23 -0.76 -16.62
CA SER A 18 -15.78 -0.95 -16.42
C SER A 18 -15.13 0.19 -15.65
N ASN A 19 -15.79 1.34 -15.53
CA ASN A 19 -15.33 2.50 -14.77
C ASN A 19 -15.96 2.59 -13.36
N ASP A 20 -16.60 1.53 -12.90
CA ASP A 20 -17.12 1.46 -11.53
C ASP A 20 -15.97 1.30 -10.54
N ILE A 21 -15.35 2.43 -10.18
CA ILE A 21 -14.17 2.45 -9.32
C ILE A 21 -14.46 1.88 -7.93
N ASP A 22 -15.64 2.15 -7.41
CA ASP A 22 -16.02 1.65 -6.08
C ASP A 22 -16.08 0.13 -6.07
N ALA A 23 -16.60 -0.48 -7.12
CA ALA A 23 -16.62 -1.94 -7.26
C ALA A 23 -15.21 -2.51 -7.35
N ALA A 24 -14.33 -1.86 -8.10
CA ALA A 24 -12.92 -2.30 -8.22
C ALA A 24 -12.20 -2.23 -6.88
N ILE A 25 -12.35 -1.12 -6.15
CA ILE A 25 -11.73 -0.95 -4.82
C ILE A 25 -12.29 -2.00 -3.85
N ALA A 26 -13.60 -2.18 -3.83
CA ALA A 26 -14.25 -3.13 -2.93
C ALA A 26 -13.77 -4.57 -3.18
N LEU A 27 -13.64 -4.97 -4.45
CA LEU A 27 -13.09 -6.29 -4.80
C LEU A 27 -11.64 -6.42 -4.34
N GLY A 28 -10.81 -5.40 -4.60
CA GLY A 28 -9.43 -5.37 -4.13
C GLY A 28 -9.35 -5.57 -2.62
N ASN A 29 -10.19 -4.85 -1.86
CA ASN A 29 -10.22 -4.94 -0.41
C ASN A 29 -10.66 -6.32 0.09
N ILE A 30 -11.66 -6.93 -0.52
CA ILE A 30 -12.12 -8.27 -0.15
C ILE A 30 -10.99 -9.28 -0.33
N PHE A 31 -10.31 -9.25 -1.48
CA PHE A 31 -9.20 -10.16 -1.75
C PHE A 31 -7.97 -9.85 -0.89
N TYR A 32 -7.74 -8.57 -0.56
CA TYR A 32 -6.71 -8.16 0.40
C TYR A 32 -6.96 -8.85 1.75
N ASP A 33 -8.18 -8.75 2.28
CA ASP A 33 -8.54 -9.33 3.57
C ASP A 33 -8.45 -10.86 3.56
N GLN A 34 -8.69 -11.49 2.41
CA GLN A 34 -8.55 -12.94 2.25
C GLN A 34 -7.09 -13.40 2.09
N GLY A 35 -6.15 -12.46 1.96
CA GLY A 35 -4.75 -12.78 1.66
C GLY A 35 -4.52 -13.25 0.22
N ASN A 36 -5.50 -13.03 -0.67
CA ASN A 36 -5.38 -13.39 -2.08
C ASN A 36 -4.71 -12.24 -2.84
N ALA A 37 -3.38 -12.21 -2.81
CA ALA A 37 -2.60 -11.11 -3.38
C ALA A 37 -2.84 -10.95 -4.89
N GLY A 38 -2.88 -12.05 -5.63
CA GLY A 38 -3.06 -12.00 -7.09
C GLY A 38 -4.34 -11.30 -7.51
N GLN A 39 -5.47 -11.66 -6.89
CA GLN A 39 -6.76 -11.05 -7.21
C GLN A 39 -6.84 -9.61 -6.69
N SER A 40 -6.31 -9.35 -5.50
CA SER A 40 -6.27 -7.99 -4.95
C SER A 40 -5.49 -7.05 -5.87
N ILE A 41 -4.31 -7.46 -6.33
CA ILE A 41 -3.49 -6.70 -7.28
C ILE A 41 -4.28 -6.38 -8.55
N LEU A 42 -4.98 -7.37 -9.11
CA LEU A 42 -5.77 -7.20 -10.32
C LEU A 42 -6.78 -6.05 -10.17
N TYR A 43 -7.57 -6.08 -9.09
CA TYR A 43 -8.64 -5.09 -8.91
C TYR A 43 -8.14 -3.73 -8.45
N TYR A 44 -7.11 -3.67 -7.61
CA TYR A 44 -6.48 -2.40 -7.26
C TYR A 44 -5.87 -1.72 -8.48
N ARG A 45 -5.23 -2.47 -9.37
CA ARG A 45 -4.70 -1.91 -10.61
C ARG A 45 -5.80 -1.35 -11.49
N ARG A 46 -6.95 -2.04 -11.58
CA ARG A 46 -8.11 -1.51 -12.32
C ARG A 46 -8.60 -0.20 -11.72
N ALA A 47 -8.68 -0.11 -10.39
CA ALA A 47 -9.08 1.14 -9.71
C ALA A 47 -8.09 2.28 -10.02
N LEU A 48 -6.80 2.00 -10.00
CA LEU A 48 -5.76 3.00 -10.25
C LEU A 48 -5.66 3.40 -11.72
N ASP A 49 -6.08 2.54 -12.65
CA ASP A 49 -6.22 2.93 -14.06
C ASP A 49 -7.33 3.96 -14.24
N ILE A 50 -8.38 3.89 -13.42
CA ILE A 50 -9.48 4.88 -13.44
C ILE A 50 -9.06 6.16 -12.74
N ASN A 51 -8.44 6.07 -11.56
CA ASN A 51 -7.95 7.21 -10.79
C ASN A 51 -6.58 6.88 -10.17
N PRO A 52 -5.49 7.39 -10.74
CA PRO A 52 -4.13 7.09 -10.24
C PRO A 52 -3.76 7.77 -8.92
N ASP A 53 -4.58 8.71 -8.44
CA ASP A 53 -4.27 9.53 -7.26
C ASP A 53 -4.86 8.98 -5.95
N LEU A 54 -5.24 7.71 -5.92
CA LEU A 54 -5.77 7.03 -4.73
C LEU A 54 -4.60 6.53 -3.87
N ALA A 55 -4.09 7.38 -2.97
CA ALA A 55 -2.91 7.07 -2.14
C ALA A 55 -3.11 5.80 -1.30
N GLY A 56 -4.27 5.63 -0.67
CA GLY A 56 -4.57 4.45 0.13
C GLY A 56 -4.57 3.16 -0.69
N VAL A 57 -5.20 3.19 -1.85
CA VAL A 57 -5.25 2.02 -2.76
C VAL A 57 -3.86 1.68 -3.28
N SER A 58 -3.07 2.69 -3.68
CA SER A 58 -1.69 2.48 -4.14
C SER A 58 -0.82 1.89 -3.04
N THR A 59 -1.00 2.32 -1.79
CA THR A 59 -0.26 1.79 -0.65
C THR A 59 -0.65 0.33 -0.38
N ASP A 60 -1.93 0.02 -0.42
CA ASP A 60 -2.43 -1.35 -0.27
C ASP A 60 -1.95 -2.25 -1.41
N LEU A 61 -1.91 -1.73 -2.64
CA LEU A 61 -1.34 -2.43 -3.78
C LEU A 61 0.14 -2.77 -3.54
N GLY A 62 0.91 -1.81 -3.01
CA GLY A 62 2.30 -2.05 -2.65
C GLY A 62 2.44 -3.19 -1.65
N THR A 63 1.57 -3.23 -0.63
CA THR A 63 1.54 -4.32 0.35
C THR A 63 1.24 -5.66 -0.32
N MET A 64 0.31 -5.69 -1.27
CA MET A 64 -0.03 -6.92 -1.98
C MET A 64 1.10 -7.39 -2.90
N TYR A 65 1.79 -6.46 -3.57
CA TYR A 65 3.00 -6.79 -4.32
C TYR A 65 4.05 -7.43 -3.41
N TRP A 66 4.26 -6.86 -2.21
CA TRP A 66 5.22 -7.40 -1.25
C TRP A 66 4.83 -8.82 -0.84
N ARG A 67 3.57 -9.04 -0.50
CA ARG A 67 3.07 -10.39 -0.14
C ARG A 67 3.21 -11.39 -1.29
N ASN A 68 3.19 -10.90 -2.53
CA ASN A 68 3.37 -11.72 -3.74
C ASN A 68 4.85 -11.86 -4.14
N ASP A 69 5.76 -11.40 -3.29
CA ASP A 69 7.21 -11.41 -3.50
C ASP A 69 7.67 -10.54 -4.69
N ASP A 70 6.84 -9.61 -5.12
CA ASP A 70 7.18 -8.62 -6.15
C ASP A 70 7.77 -7.37 -5.49
N ILE A 71 8.97 -7.49 -4.92
CA ILE A 71 9.58 -6.46 -4.07
C ILE A 71 9.81 -5.15 -4.82
N SER A 72 10.30 -5.22 -6.06
CA SER A 72 10.55 -4.00 -6.87
C SER A 72 9.26 -3.24 -7.16
N LEU A 73 8.18 -3.94 -7.48
CA LEU A 73 6.88 -3.31 -7.72
C LEU A 73 6.30 -2.72 -6.44
N ALA A 74 6.50 -3.39 -5.31
CA ALA A 74 6.07 -2.88 -4.01
C ALA A 74 6.79 -1.56 -3.69
N GLU A 75 8.11 -1.53 -3.86
CA GLU A 75 8.90 -0.33 -3.63
C GLU A 75 8.45 0.82 -4.53
N GLN A 76 8.24 0.55 -5.83
CA GLN A 76 7.75 1.55 -6.77
C GLN A 76 6.39 2.11 -6.35
N ALA A 77 5.47 1.25 -5.92
CA ALA A 77 4.14 1.68 -5.48
C ALA A 77 4.23 2.63 -4.28
N PHE A 78 5.02 2.29 -3.27
CA PHE A 78 5.20 3.15 -2.09
C PHE A 78 5.87 4.47 -2.45
N ARG A 79 6.92 4.45 -3.28
CA ARG A 79 7.62 5.68 -3.70
C ARG A 79 6.73 6.58 -4.56
N ASP A 80 5.89 6.00 -5.40
CA ASP A 80 4.94 6.76 -6.21
C ASP A 80 3.93 7.50 -5.33
N VAL A 81 3.42 6.85 -4.28
CA VAL A 81 2.53 7.51 -3.31
C VAL A 81 3.24 8.70 -2.65
N ILE A 82 4.45 8.52 -2.18
CA ILE A 82 5.23 9.58 -1.52
C ILE A 82 5.47 10.75 -2.48
N SER A 83 5.72 10.48 -3.74
CA SER A 83 5.90 11.51 -4.77
C SER A 83 4.62 12.30 -5.03
N ARG A 84 3.46 11.62 -5.10
CA ARG A 84 2.17 12.25 -5.41
C ARG A 84 1.52 12.91 -4.21
N ASP A 85 1.68 12.31 -3.02
CA ASP A 85 1.10 12.77 -1.77
C ASP A 85 2.14 12.68 -0.66
N PRO A 86 3.05 13.68 -0.57
CA PRO A 86 4.16 13.64 0.40
C PRO A 86 3.73 13.57 1.86
N GLY A 87 2.47 13.90 2.17
CA GLY A 87 1.94 13.82 3.53
C GLY A 87 1.33 12.47 3.90
N PHE A 88 1.30 11.51 2.99
CA PHE A 88 0.65 10.22 3.25
C PHE A 88 1.56 9.28 4.05
N GLY A 89 1.48 9.39 5.37
CA GLY A 89 2.42 8.75 6.31
C GLY A 89 2.52 7.23 6.20
N HIS A 90 1.41 6.54 5.89
CA HIS A 90 1.41 5.08 5.78
C HIS A 90 2.40 4.57 4.71
N ALA A 91 2.58 5.31 3.62
CA ALA A 91 3.52 4.91 2.57
C ALA A 91 4.97 4.94 3.07
N TYR A 92 5.32 5.92 3.90
CA TYR A 92 6.67 6.00 4.50
C TYR A 92 6.92 4.82 5.45
N VAL A 93 5.97 4.51 6.32
CA VAL A 93 6.12 3.38 7.25
C VAL A 93 6.31 2.08 6.46
N ASN A 94 5.47 1.84 5.47
CA ASN A 94 5.51 0.61 4.68
C ASN A 94 6.78 0.51 3.83
N LEU A 95 7.21 1.62 3.21
CA LEU A 95 8.45 1.65 2.45
C LEU A 95 9.65 1.34 3.34
N GLY A 96 9.74 1.97 4.50
CA GLY A 96 10.82 1.70 5.44
C GLY A 96 10.86 0.25 5.89
N LEU A 97 9.68 -0.35 6.19
CA LEU A 97 9.60 -1.76 6.57
C LEU A 97 10.04 -2.68 5.41
N LEU A 98 9.66 -2.36 4.18
CA LEU A 98 10.11 -3.10 3.00
C LEU A 98 11.64 -3.06 2.87
N LEU A 99 12.22 -1.86 2.97
CA LEU A 99 13.65 -1.66 2.86
C LEU A 99 14.40 -2.42 3.96
N LEU A 100 13.88 -2.40 5.18
CA LEU A 100 14.48 -3.11 6.31
C LEU A 100 14.39 -4.63 6.14
N ARG A 101 13.19 -5.14 5.90
CA ARG A 101 12.90 -6.58 5.96
C ARG A 101 13.21 -7.32 4.67
N ALA A 102 12.90 -6.73 3.53
CA ALA A 102 13.09 -7.38 2.23
C ALA A 102 14.45 -7.07 1.60
N LYS A 103 14.98 -5.88 1.84
CA LYS A 103 16.24 -5.43 1.23
C LYS A 103 17.39 -5.32 2.23
N ASN A 104 17.13 -5.52 3.50
CA ASN A 104 18.11 -5.41 4.58
C ASN A 104 18.87 -4.07 4.58
N ASP A 105 18.20 -3.01 4.16
CA ASP A 105 18.77 -1.66 4.08
C ASP A 105 18.26 -0.80 5.23
N VAL A 106 18.87 -0.98 6.41
CA VAL A 106 18.45 -0.26 7.62
C VAL A 106 18.68 1.24 7.51
N ARG A 107 19.71 1.68 6.82
CA ARG A 107 20.03 3.11 6.69
C ARG A 107 18.96 3.83 5.88
N GLU A 108 18.60 3.28 4.74
CA GLU A 108 17.56 3.87 3.90
C GLU A 108 16.18 3.80 4.60
N ALA A 109 15.89 2.69 5.26
CA ALA A 109 14.64 2.56 6.04
C ALA A 109 14.52 3.69 7.08
N ARG A 110 15.59 3.92 7.83
CA ARG A 110 15.60 4.98 8.84
C ARG A 110 15.47 6.37 8.22
N ALA A 111 16.14 6.60 7.08
CA ALA A 111 16.02 7.88 6.36
C ALA A 111 14.57 8.15 5.92
N VAL A 112 13.87 7.13 5.45
CA VAL A 112 12.46 7.23 5.05
C VAL A 112 11.58 7.60 6.25
N TRP A 113 11.75 6.94 7.39
CA TRP A 113 10.96 7.25 8.60
C TRP A 113 11.27 8.64 9.15
N GLN A 114 12.54 9.05 9.14
CA GLN A 114 12.94 10.41 9.55
C GLN A 114 12.29 11.45 8.66
N LYS A 115 12.25 11.20 7.36
CA LYS A 115 11.59 12.10 6.40
C LYS A 115 10.11 12.25 6.71
N MET A 116 9.42 11.17 7.06
CA MET A 116 8.03 11.22 7.47
C MET A 116 7.82 12.16 8.66
N LEU A 117 8.68 12.10 9.67
CA LEU A 117 8.57 12.98 10.85
C LEU A 117 8.73 14.46 10.48
N GLU A 118 9.53 14.76 9.45
CA GLU A 118 9.72 16.14 8.97
C GLU A 118 8.51 16.66 8.19
N VAL A 119 7.96 15.83 7.29
CA VAL A 119 6.91 16.27 6.35
C VAL A 119 5.51 16.21 6.93
N ASN A 120 5.28 15.32 7.89
CA ASN A 120 3.95 15.19 8.50
C ASN A 120 4.02 14.75 9.96
N PRO A 121 4.54 15.64 10.84
CA PRO A 121 4.73 15.29 12.27
C PRO A 121 3.42 15.04 13.02
N GLY A 122 2.29 15.48 12.50
CA GLY A 122 0.97 15.26 13.11
C GLY A 122 0.22 14.04 12.63
N HIS A 123 0.81 13.25 11.73
CA HIS A 123 0.13 12.07 11.19
C HIS A 123 -0.04 10.98 12.26
N GLU A 124 -1.14 10.24 12.17
CA GLU A 124 -1.49 9.19 13.14
C GLU A 124 -0.43 8.09 13.28
N VAL A 125 0.35 7.81 12.22
CA VAL A 125 1.38 6.78 12.24
C VAL A 125 2.76 7.27 12.67
N VAL A 126 2.88 8.51 13.12
CA VAL A 126 4.14 9.09 13.62
C VAL A 126 4.70 8.27 14.79
N THR A 127 3.85 7.82 15.71
CA THR A 127 4.26 6.99 16.83
C THR A 127 4.95 5.72 16.33
N ARG A 128 4.39 5.08 15.30
CA ARG A 128 4.97 3.87 14.74
C ARG A 128 6.35 4.13 14.10
N ALA A 129 6.49 5.25 13.39
CA ALA A 129 7.77 5.65 12.80
C ALA A 129 8.83 5.87 13.90
N ARG A 130 8.47 6.53 15.00
CA ARG A 130 9.38 6.74 16.12
C ARG A 130 9.79 5.41 16.77
N GLU A 131 8.86 4.51 16.96
CA GLU A 131 9.14 3.17 17.51
C GLU A 131 10.14 2.42 16.61
N LEU A 132 9.92 2.44 15.30
CA LEU A 132 10.81 1.77 14.34
C LEU A 132 12.21 2.38 14.35
N LEU A 133 12.32 3.70 14.44
CA LEU A 133 13.60 4.39 14.58
C LEU A 133 14.31 3.98 15.86
N GLN A 134 13.59 3.83 16.95
CA GLN A 134 14.12 3.40 18.24
C GLN A 134 14.58 1.94 18.19
N GLU A 135 13.76 1.06 17.63
CA GLU A 135 14.06 -0.37 17.48
C GLU A 135 15.30 -0.62 16.63
N THR A 136 15.55 0.23 15.64
CA THR A 136 16.66 0.07 14.69
C THR A 136 17.90 0.90 15.05
N ALA A 137 17.89 1.66 16.13
CA ALA A 137 18.98 2.57 16.48
C ALA A 137 20.32 1.85 16.61
N ALA A 138 20.34 0.65 17.19
CA ALA A 138 21.57 -0.12 17.41
C ALA A 138 22.07 -0.84 16.14
N GLN A 139 21.29 -0.83 15.05
CA GLN A 139 21.64 -1.52 13.80
C GLN A 139 22.45 -0.63 12.84
N VAL A 140 22.62 0.63 13.19
CA VAL A 140 23.34 1.60 12.35
C VAL A 140 24.65 1.97 13.05
N ASP A 141 25.75 1.79 12.34
CA ASP A 141 27.10 2.16 12.80
C ASP A 141 27.40 3.64 12.55
#